data_e4492994fcecee84b44f43a6ad80014b
#
_entry.id   e4492994fcecee84b44f43a6ad80014b
#
_cell.length_a   1.000
_cell.length_b   1.000
_cell.length_c   1.000
_cell.angle_alpha   90.00
_cell.angle_beta   90.00
_cell.angle_gamma   90.00
#
_symmetry.space_group_name_H-M   'P 1'
#
loop_
_entity.id
_entity.type
_entity.pdbx_description
1 polymer ?
#
loop_
_entity_poly.entity_id
_entity_poly.type
_entity_poly.pdbx_seq_one_letter_code
_entity_poly.pdbx_strand_id
1 'polypeptide(L)'
;MGTAVFLAASVMAFGAGCLARSRYERDCLVTEEYWIASEKIHGQGKAIVFLTDLHNKEFGEENSRLLETVRKVKPDAVLFGGDGMVAKRGNSDVRIPLALLTELAKEFPVYCGNGNHESRMLWKSEIYGEAYENYRTALENAGIRYLSNEAADLDSDIRIYGLDLPKSAYLPRSGEIPEGLLKETMG
;
A
#
# COMPACT_ATOMS: atom_id res chain seq x y z
N MET A 1 35.85 33.48 -20.53
CA MET A 1 34.46 33.62 -20.04
C MET A 1 33.48 32.67 -20.74
N GLY A 2 33.56 32.43 -22.07
CA GLY A 2 32.62 31.57 -22.81
C GLY A 2 32.55 30.12 -22.35
N THR A 3 33.70 29.46 -22.11
CA THR A 3 33.74 28.05 -21.68
C THR A 3 33.08 27.78 -20.32
N ALA A 4 33.26 28.69 -19.37
CA ALA A 4 32.60 28.54 -18.05
C ALA A 4 31.07 28.70 -18.12
N VAL A 5 30.59 29.60 -18.99
CA VAL A 5 29.15 29.79 -19.23
C VAL A 5 28.53 28.57 -19.91
N PHE A 6 29.23 28.00 -20.89
CA PHE A 6 28.78 26.77 -21.57
C PHE A 6 28.73 25.59 -20.60
N LEU A 7 29.75 25.43 -19.76
CA LEU A 7 29.76 24.35 -18.76
C LEU A 7 28.61 24.49 -17.75
N ALA A 8 28.37 25.70 -17.24
CA ALA A 8 27.28 25.98 -16.34
C ALA A 8 25.90 25.70 -16.98
N ALA A 9 25.70 26.12 -18.24
CA ALA A 9 24.48 25.87 -18.97
C ALA A 9 24.24 24.36 -19.20
N SER A 10 25.28 23.60 -19.52
CA SER A 10 25.19 22.14 -19.71
C SER A 10 24.83 21.42 -18.40
N VAL A 11 25.42 21.81 -17.27
CA VAL A 11 25.09 21.25 -15.97
C VAL A 11 23.64 21.55 -15.56
N MET A 12 23.19 22.79 -15.80
CA MET A 12 21.78 23.15 -15.53
C MET A 12 20.80 22.38 -16.41
N ALA A 13 21.08 22.23 -17.71
CA ALA A 13 20.24 21.47 -18.63
C ALA A 13 20.17 19.99 -18.24
N PHE A 14 21.31 19.39 -17.86
CA PHE A 14 21.36 18.02 -17.36
C PHE A 14 20.56 17.87 -16.06
N GLY A 15 20.73 18.78 -15.09
CA GLY A 15 19.98 18.79 -13.84
C GLY A 15 18.46 18.94 -14.08
N ALA A 16 18.04 19.82 -14.98
CA ALA A 16 16.64 19.98 -15.35
C ALA A 16 16.09 18.69 -16.01
N GLY A 17 16.87 18.05 -16.87
CA GLY A 17 16.52 16.76 -17.47
C GLY A 17 16.33 15.64 -16.44
N CYS A 18 17.25 15.54 -15.47
CA CYS A 18 17.13 14.58 -14.35
C CYS A 18 15.89 14.84 -13.50
N LEU A 19 15.58 16.10 -13.19
CA LEU A 19 14.38 16.47 -12.43
C LEU A 19 13.09 16.15 -13.20
N ALA A 20 13.05 16.46 -14.49
CA ALA A 20 11.92 16.14 -15.36
C ALA A 20 11.70 14.62 -15.45
N ARG A 21 12.79 13.86 -15.62
CA ARG A 21 12.76 12.40 -15.65
C ARG A 21 12.26 11.82 -14.33
N SER A 22 12.79 12.30 -13.18
CA SER A 22 12.37 11.88 -11.85
C SER A 22 10.89 12.17 -11.59
N ARG A 23 10.38 13.32 -12.06
CA ARG A 23 8.94 13.62 -11.97
C ARG A 23 8.11 12.67 -12.81
N TYR A 24 8.52 12.46 -14.05
CA TYR A 24 7.83 11.52 -14.95
C TYR A 24 7.77 10.13 -14.35
N GLU A 25 8.89 9.59 -13.86
CA GLU A 25 8.94 8.24 -13.26
C GLU A 25 8.05 8.11 -12.02
N ARG A 26 7.98 9.14 -11.20
CA ARG A 26 7.08 9.15 -10.03
C ARG A 26 5.59 9.14 -10.40
N ASP A 27 5.24 9.65 -11.58
CA ASP A 27 3.86 9.72 -12.07
C ASP A 27 3.50 8.57 -13.01
N CYS A 28 4.49 7.72 -13.35
CA CYS A 28 4.26 6.49 -14.09
C CYS A 28 3.58 5.45 -13.21
N LEU A 29 2.48 4.91 -13.71
CA LEU A 29 1.84 3.73 -13.17
C LEU A 29 2.24 2.55 -14.05
N VAL A 30 2.89 1.55 -13.47
CA VAL A 30 3.34 0.33 -14.15
C VAL A 30 2.69 -0.85 -13.47
N THR A 31 2.13 -1.77 -14.25
CA THR A 31 1.63 -3.05 -13.76
C THR A 31 2.70 -4.10 -13.97
N GLU A 32 3.04 -4.79 -12.91
CA GLU A 32 3.91 -5.97 -12.95
C GLU A 32 3.08 -7.22 -12.70
N GLU A 33 3.33 -8.28 -13.46
CA GLU A 33 2.60 -9.54 -13.34
C GLU A 33 3.53 -10.65 -12.84
N TYR A 34 3.06 -11.39 -11.85
CA TYR A 34 3.74 -12.54 -11.27
C TYR A 34 2.85 -13.77 -11.35
N TRP A 35 3.39 -14.85 -11.85
CA TRP A 35 2.70 -16.13 -11.95
C TRP A 35 3.17 -17.07 -10.84
N ILE A 36 2.24 -17.47 -9.98
CA ILE A 36 2.50 -18.40 -8.88
C ILE A 36 1.70 -19.68 -9.15
N ALA A 37 2.41 -20.80 -9.37
CA ALA A 37 1.79 -22.11 -9.53
C ALA A 37 1.84 -22.88 -8.21
N SER A 38 0.74 -23.53 -7.85
CA SER A 38 0.65 -24.40 -6.69
C SER A 38 -0.30 -25.57 -6.96
N GLU A 39 0.10 -26.76 -6.56
CA GLU A 39 -0.76 -27.96 -6.64
C GLU A 39 -1.93 -27.90 -5.66
N LYS A 40 -1.93 -26.96 -4.72
CA LYS A 40 -2.99 -26.75 -3.74
C LYS A 40 -4.14 -25.91 -4.29
N ILE A 41 -3.95 -25.26 -5.43
CA ILE A 41 -5.01 -24.46 -6.08
C ILE A 41 -5.72 -25.37 -7.08
N HIS A 42 -7.01 -25.63 -6.84
CA HIS A 42 -7.83 -26.46 -7.66
C HIS A 42 -8.72 -25.61 -8.60
N GLY A 43 -8.80 -25.98 -9.86
CA GLY A 43 -9.62 -25.28 -10.86
C GLY A 43 -8.90 -24.14 -11.58
N GLN A 44 -9.61 -23.06 -11.85
CA GLN A 44 -9.03 -21.88 -12.52
C GLN A 44 -8.24 -21.03 -11.53
N GLY A 45 -7.08 -20.52 -11.99
CA GLY A 45 -6.28 -19.59 -11.21
C GLY A 45 -7.04 -18.31 -10.84
N LYS A 46 -6.54 -17.61 -9.82
CA LYS A 46 -7.08 -16.35 -9.33
C LYS A 46 -6.19 -15.19 -9.71
N ALA A 47 -6.79 -14.10 -10.13
CA ALA A 47 -6.10 -12.84 -10.32
C ALA A 47 -6.22 -11.99 -9.04
N ILE A 48 -5.10 -11.69 -8.43
CA ILE A 48 -5.04 -10.86 -7.22
C ILE A 48 -4.24 -9.62 -7.54
N VAL A 49 -4.81 -8.45 -7.27
CA VAL A 49 -4.08 -7.18 -7.34
C VAL A 49 -3.53 -6.87 -5.97
N PHE A 50 -2.23 -6.58 -5.88
CA PHE A 50 -1.57 -6.13 -4.67
C PHE A 50 -1.17 -4.65 -4.82
N LEU A 51 -1.64 -3.81 -3.90
CA LEU A 51 -1.32 -2.38 -3.79
C LEU A 51 -0.68 -2.13 -2.43
N THR A 52 0.33 -1.27 -2.38
CA THR A 52 0.97 -0.86 -1.14
C THR A 52 1.67 0.48 -1.30
N ASP A 53 2.05 1.13 -0.20
CA ASP A 53 2.89 2.33 -0.19
C ASP A 53 2.37 3.49 -1.03
N LEU A 54 1.07 3.75 -0.98
CA LEU A 54 0.45 4.85 -1.72
C LEU A 54 0.96 6.21 -1.24
N HIS A 55 1.19 6.36 0.08
CA HIS A 55 1.72 7.57 0.71
C HIS A 55 1.01 8.86 0.29
N ASN A 56 -0.31 8.83 0.23
CA ASN A 56 -1.16 9.92 -0.25
C ASN A 56 -0.90 10.33 -1.71
N LYS A 57 -0.28 9.45 -2.51
CA LYS A 57 -0.12 9.67 -3.94
C LYS A 57 -1.44 9.45 -4.66
N GLU A 58 -1.76 10.33 -5.58
CA GLU A 58 -2.85 10.15 -6.53
C GLU A 58 -2.32 9.91 -7.93
N PHE A 59 -2.87 8.91 -8.60
CA PHE A 59 -2.63 8.59 -10.01
C PHE A 59 -3.83 9.04 -10.86
N GLY A 60 -3.83 10.30 -11.26
CA GLY A 60 -4.98 11.00 -11.83
C GLY A 60 -5.89 11.57 -10.74
N GLU A 61 -6.87 12.35 -11.12
CA GLU A 61 -7.85 12.91 -10.20
C GLU A 61 -8.60 11.77 -9.48
N GLU A 62 -8.66 11.82 -8.15
CA GLU A 62 -9.29 10.78 -7.30
C GLU A 62 -8.79 9.35 -7.62
N ASN A 63 -7.53 9.21 -7.98
CA ASN A 63 -6.94 7.93 -8.38
C ASN A 63 -7.58 7.25 -9.61
N SER A 64 -8.24 8.02 -10.48
CA SER A 64 -8.95 7.50 -11.67
C SER A 64 -8.12 6.57 -12.54
N ARG A 65 -6.82 6.89 -12.76
CA ARG A 65 -5.92 6.04 -13.54
C ARG A 65 -5.59 4.73 -12.85
N LEU A 66 -5.42 4.74 -11.53
CA LEU A 66 -5.17 3.52 -10.74
C LEU A 66 -6.42 2.64 -10.71
N LEU A 67 -7.59 3.22 -10.45
CA LEU A 67 -8.87 2.52 -10.49
C LEU A 67 -9.12 1.86 -11.85
N GLU A 68 -8.90 2.61 -12.94
CA GLU A 68 -9.04 2.06 -14.30
C GLU A 68 -8.07 0.89 -14.56
N THR A 69 -6.84 0.99 -14.06
CA THR A 69 -5.83 -0.07 -14.21
C THR A 69 -6.26 -1.34 -13.45
N VAL A 70 -6.75 -1.21 -12.22
CA VAL A 70 -7.27 -2.34 -11.44
C VAL A 70 -8.49 -2.96 -12.14
N ARG A 71 -9.43 -2.14 -12.62
CA ARG A 71 -10.62 -2.61 -13.33
C ARG A 71 -10.29 -3.41 -14.61
N LYS A 72 -9.23 -3.04 -15.31
CA LYS A 72 -8.75 -3.79 -16.51
C LYS A 72 -8.27 -5.19 -16.16
N VAL A 73 -7.67 -5.38 -15.00
CA VAL A 73 -7.22 -6.69 -14.51
C VAL A 73 -8.44 -7.59 -14.17
N LYS A 74 -9.55 -7.00 -13.71
CA LYS A 74 -10.74 -7.71 -13.21
C LYS A 74 -10.36 -8.73 -12.12
N PRO A 75 -9.73 -8.28 -11.03
CA PRO A 75 -9.21 -9.20 -10.03
C PRO A 75 -10.30 -9.91 -9.25
N ASP A 76 -10.02 -11.13 -8.79
CA ASP A 76 -10.84 -11.86 -7.81
C ASP A 76 -10.74 -11.21 -6.41
N ALA A 77 -9.63 -10.52 -6.12
CA ALA A 77 -9.45 -9.73 -4.89
C ALA A 77 -8.41 -8.63 -5.07
N VAL A 78 -8.53 -7.59 -4.24
CA VAL A 78 -7.51 -6.54 -4.07
C VAL A 78 -6.95 -6.65 -2.67
N LEU A 79 -5.64 -6.76 -2.56
CA LEU A 79 -4.90 -6.72 -1.30
C LEU A 79 -4.21 -5.38 -1.16
N PHE A 80 -4.40 -4.70 -0.04
CA PHE A 80 -3.73 -3.45 0.28
C PHE A 80 -2.79 -3.65 1.47
N GLY A 81 -1.49 -3.57 1.21
CA GLY A 81 -0.42 -3.88 2.17
C GLY A 81 -0.10 -2.76 3.17
N GLY A 82 -0.95 -1.72 3.25
CA GLY A 82 -0.75 -0.58 4.14
C GLY A 82 0.10 0.54 3.53
N ASP A 83 0.51 1.48 4.39
CA ASP A 83 1.20 2.72 4.04
C ASP A 83 0.42 3.56 3.00
N GLY A 84 -0.90 3.59 3.17
CA GLY A 84 -1.80 4.37 2.35
C GLY A 84 -1.60 5.87 2.51
N MET A 85 -1.33 6.31 3.74
CA MET A 85 -1.05 7.69 4.09
C MET A 85 0.35 7.86 4.68
N VAL A 86 0.75 9.12 4.90
CA VAL A 86 1.98 9.48 5.62
C VAL A 86 1.62 10.03 7.00
N ALA A 87 1.73 9.21 8.04
CA ALA A 87 1.60 9.65 9.43
C ALA A 87 2.90 10.32 9.90
N LYS A 88 2.96 11.64 9.94
CA LYS A 88 4.15 12.41 10.33
C LYS A 88 3.78 13.71 11.04
N ARG A 89 4.43 13.98 12.18
CA ARG A 89 4.29 15.23 12.96
C ARG A 89 2.82 15.55 13.32
N GLY A 90 2.03 14.55 13.67
CA GLY A 90 0.61 14.70 14.00
C GLY A 90 -0.33 14.83 12.79
N ASN A 91 0.20 14.85 11.56
CA ASN A 91 -0.63 14.77 10.36
C ASN A 91 -0.88 13.30 10.00
N SER A 92 -2.14 12.95 9.76
CA SER A 92 -2.59 11.62 9.37
C SER A 92 -3.76 11.75 8.38
N ASP A 93 -3.54 12.46 7.28
CA ASP A 93 -4.58 12.62 6.26
C ASP A 93 -4.84 11.29 5.54
N VAL A 94 -5.98 10.68 5.83
CA VAL A 94 -6.40 9.38 5.32
C VAL A 94 -7.38 9.47 4.14
N ARG A 95 -7.73 10.67 3.68
CA ARG A 95 -8.79 10.88 2.67
C ARG A 95 -8.50 10.14 1.37
N ILE A 96 -7.26 10.22 0.89
CA ILE A 96 -6.85 9.62 -0.39
C ILE A 96 -6.94 8.09 -0.36
N PRO A 97 -6.28 7.36 0.59
CA PRO A 97 -6.39 5.91 0.65
C PRO A 97 -7.81 5.45 0.96
N LEU A 98 -8.55 6.17 1.82
CA LEU A 98 -9.93 5.83 2.15
C LEU A 98 -10.83 5.92 0.91
N ALA A 99 -10.74 7.00 0.12
CA ALA A 99 -11.51 7.16 -1.10
C ALA A 99 -11.19 6.05 -2.12
N LEU A 100 -9.91 5.80 -2.39
CA LEU A 100 -9.47 4.75 -3.30
C LEU A 100 -10.01 3.37 -2.91
N LEU A 101 -9.79 2.98 -1.65
CA LEU A 101 -10.16 1.65 -1.17
C LEU A 101 -11.68 1.47 -1.11
N THR A 102 -12.42 2.52 -0.74
CA THR A 102 -13.89 2.52 -0.77
C THR A 102 -14.43 2.35 -2.19
N GLU A 103 -13.84 3.02 -3.19
CA GLU A 103 -14.23 2.82 -4.59
C GLU A 103 -13.95 1.40 -5.07
N LEU A 104 -12.79 0.83 -4.74
CA LEU A 104 -12.46 -0.55 -5.08
C LEU A 104 -13.39 -1.56 -4.41
N ALA A 105 -13.79 -1.32 -3.16
CA ALA A 105 -14.67 -2.21 -2.41
C ALA A 105 -16.10 -2.28 -2.96
N LYS A 106 -16.53 -1.33 -3.79
CA LYS A 106 -17.81 -1.39 -4.48
C LYS A 106 -17.85 -2.48 -5.56
N GLU A 107 -16.68 -2.88 -6.08
CA GLU A 107 -16.55 -3.75 -7.25
C GLU A 107 -15.85 -5.08 -6.94
N PHE A 108 -14.94 -5.07 -5.96
CA PHE A 108 -14.06 -6.20 -5.65
C PHE A 108 -14.00 -6.50 -4.15
N PRO A 109 -13.77 -7.75 -3.74
CA PRO A 109 -13.34 -8.05 -2.38
C PRO A 109 -12.01 -7.34 -2.08
N VAL A 110 -11.96 -6.51 -1.02
CA VAL A 110 -10.76 -5.78 -0.61
C VAL A 110 -10.32 -6.25 0.77
N TYR A 111 -9.04 -6.54 0.89
CA TYR A 111 -8.37 -6.90 2.15
C TYR A 111 -7.28 -5.88 2.42
N CYS A 112 -7.22 -5.37 3.63
CA CYS A 112 -6.30 -4.32 4.03
C CYS A 112 -5.51 -4.74 5.26
N GLY A 113 -4.22 -4.45 5.28
CA GLY A 113 -3.36 -4.62 6.45
C GLY A 113 -2.68 -3.33 6.87
N ASN A 114 -2.01 -3.34 8.01
CA ASN A 114 -1.20 -2.22 8.48
C ASN A 114 0.12 -2.12 7.73
N GLY A 115 0.47 -0.90 7.31
CA GLY A 115 1.84 -0.53 7.08
C GLY A 115 2.46 0.14 8.32
N ASN A 116 3.67 0.64 8.19
CA ASN A 116 4.36 1.30 9.30
C ASN A 116 3.72 2.66 9.69
N HIS A 117 3.00 3.30 8.78
CA HIS A 117 2.31 4.56 9.02
C HIS A 117 1.00 4.35 9.79
N GLU A 118 0.21 3.35 9.45
CA GLU A 118 -0.97 2.93 10.20
C GLU A 118 -0.59 2.51 11.61
N SER A 119 0.39 1.62 11.75
CA SER A 119 0.91 1.16 13.04
C SER A 119 1.45 2.32 13.88
N ARG A 120 2.06 3.34 13.26
CA ARG A 120 2.51 4.55 13.96
C ARG A 120 1.35 5.34 14.57
N MET A 121 0.22 5.46 13.87
CA MET A 121 -0.96 6.13 14.42
C MET A 121 -1.48 5.37 15.66
N LEU A 122 -1.53 4.03 15.58
CA LEU A 122 -1.93 3.17 16.68
C LEU A 122 -0.98 3.31 17.89
N TRP A 123 0.35 3.20 17.68
CA TRP A 123 1.33 3.22 18.77
C TRP A 123 1.57 4.60 19.37
N LYS A 124 1.14 5.67 18.72
CA LYS A 124 1.28 7.07 19.16
C LYS A 124 -0.07 7.76 19.22
N SER A 125 -1.05 7.09 19.81
CA SER A 125 -2.41 7.62 20.01
C SER A 125 -2.41 8.95 20.78
N GLU A 126 -1.42 9.19 21.63
CA GLU A 126 -1.22 10.48 22.31
C GLU A 126 -0.96 11.66 21.33
N ILE A 127 -0.49 11.37 20.10
CA ILE A 127 -0.24 12.38 19.04
C ILE A 127 -1.37 12.40 18.01
N TYR A 128 -1.89 11.23 17.65
CA TYR A 128 -2.84 11.07 16.54
C TYR A 128 -4.30 10.92 17.01
N GLY A 129 -4.52 10.84 18.34
CA GLY A 129 -5.86 10.62 18.88
C GLY A 129 -6.48 9.31 18.38
N GLU A 130 -7.71 9.38 17.91
CA GLU A 130 -8.48 8.25 17.38
C GLU A 130 -8.33 8.06 15.84
N ALA A 131 -7.33 8.70 15.23
CA ALA A 131 -7.19 8.69 13.76
C ALA A 131 -7.07 7.28 13.18
N TYR A 132 -6.36 6.37 13.86
CA TYR A 132 -6.24 4.98 13.45
C TYR A 132 -7.59 4.25 13.52
N GLU A 133 -8.27 4.33 14.64
CA GLU A 133 -9.56 3.65 14.86
C GLU A 133 -10.64 4.19 13.90
N ASN A 134 -10.67 5.49 13.69
CA ASN A 134 -11.60 6.12 12.75
C ASN A 134 -11.33 5.67 11.31
N TYR A 135 -10.07 5.57 10.89
CA TYR A 135 -9.68 5.09 9.58
C TYR A 135 -10.06 3.62 9.38
N ARG A 136 -9.70 2.74 10.33
CA ARG A 136 -10.05 1.33 10.33
C ARG A 136 -11.57 1.13 10.25
N THR A 137 -12.31 1.79 11.14
CA THR A 137 -13.77 1.71 11.17
C THR A 137 -14.40 2.17 9.86
N ALA A 138 -13.87 3.23 9.25
CA ALA A 138 -14.36 3.72 7.96
C ALA A 138 -14.16 2.70 6.84
N LEU A 139 -13.01 2.02 6.81
CA LEU A 139 -12.73 0.94 5.86
C LEU A 139 -13.65 -0.27 6.08
N GLU A 140 -13.81 -0.71 7.33
CA GLU A 140 -14.70 -1.83 7.69
C GLU A 140 -16.17 -1.53 7.34
N ASN A 141 -16.63 -0.31 7.57
CA ASN A 141 -17.98 0.15 7.17
C ASN A 141 -18.17 0.18 5.64
N ALA A 142 -17.10 0.35 4.88
CA ALA A 142 -17.12 0.23 3.42
C ALA A 142 -17.08 -1.24 2.93
N GLY A 143 -17.10 -2.23 3.83
CA GLY A 143 -17.07 -3.65 3.50
C GLY A 143 -15.67 -4.23 3.26
N ILE A 144 -14.63 -3.48 3.60
CA ILE A 144 -13.23 -3.90 3.49
C ILE A 144 -12.87 -4.77 4.69
N ARG A 145 -12.21 -5.90 4.45
CA ARG A 145 -11.70 -6.76 5.51
C ARG A 145 -10.34 -6.26 5.99
N TYR A 146 -10.32 -5.67 7.17
CA TYR A 146 -9.09 -5.18 7.77
C TYR A 146 -8.45 -6.28 8.62
N LEU A 147 -7.27 -6.75 8.20
CA LEU A 147 -6.57 -7.88 8.81
C LEU A 147 -5.35 -7.36 9.62
N SER A 148 -5.39 -7.54 10.93
CA SER A 148 -4.28 -7.21 11.83
C SER A 148 -4.04 -8.42 12.74
N ASN A 149 -3.09 -9.28 12.39
CA ASN A 149 -2.87 -10.61 12.95
C ASN A 149 -4.12 -11.52 12.85
N GLU A 150 -4.83 -11.37 11.76
CA GLU A 150 -6.04 -12.09 11.46
C GLU A 150 -5.95 -12.71 10.06
N ALA A 151 -6.80 -13.71 9.81
CA ALA A 151 -6.90 -14.38 8.53
C ALA A 151 -8.32 -14.32 7.97
N ALA A 152 -8.42 -14.34 6.66
CA ALA A 152 -9.70 -14.45 5.95
C ALA A 152 -9.56 -15.38 4.74
N ASP A 153 -10.56 -16.20 4.51
CA ASP A 153 -10.60 -17.04 3.33
C ASP A 153 -11.08 -16.21 2.14
N LEU A 154 -10.34 -16.26 1.04
CA LEU A 154 -10.78 -15.74 -0.25
C LEU A 154 -11.73 -16.76 -0.90
N ASP A 155 -11.32 -18.02 -0.86
CA ASP A 155 -12.13 -19.18 -1.28
C ASP A 155 -11.64 -20.44 -0.52
N SER A 156 -11.99 -21.63 -1.01
CA SER A 156 -11.61 -22.93 -0.41
C SER A 156 -10.10 -23.20 -0.46
N ASP A 157 -9.38 -22.59 -1.40
CA ASP A 157 -7.99 -22.90 -1.70
C ASP A 157 -7.02 -21.81 -1.24
N ILE A 158 -7.52 -20.57 -1.05
CA ILE A 158 -6.70 -19.39 -0.76
C ILE A 158 -7.17 -18.72 0.52
N ARG A 159 -6.25 -18.63 1.49
CA ARG A 159 -6.41 -17.88 2.73
C ARG A 159 -5.45 -16.71 2.78
N ILE A 160 -5.92 -15.54 3.14
CA ILE A 160 -5.17 -14.31 3.25
C ILE A 160 -4.88 -14.05 4.73
N TYR A 161 -3.62 -13.81 5.05
CA TYR A 161 -3.18 -13.43 6.40
C TYR A 161 -2.69 -12.00 6.42
N GLY A 162 -3.21 -11.19 7.34
CA GLY A 162 -2.69 -9.86 7.64
C GLY A 162 -1.73 -9.94 8.81
N LEU A 163 -0.42 -9.90 8.54
CA LEU A 163 0.61 -9.88 9.57
C LEU A 163 0.89 -8.45 10.00
N ASP A 164 0.67 -8.14 11.29
CA ASP A 164 1.03 -6.86 11.89
C ASP A 164 2.27 -7.03 12.76
N LEU A 165 3.36 -6.39 12.36
CA LEU A 165 4.64 -6.52 13.04
C LEU A 165 4.67 -5.68 14.32
N PRO A 166 5.27 -6.19 15.41
CA PRO A 166 5.42 -5.43 16.64
C PRO A 166 6.35 -4.23 16.41
N LYS A 167 6.18 -3.18 17.22
CA LYS A 167 6.98 -1.94 17.14
C LYS A 167 8.48 -2.21 17.14
N SER A 168 8.94 -3.24 17.84
CA SER A 168 10.35 -3.65 17.91
C SER A 168 10.92 -4.04 16.55
N ALA A 169 10.12 -4.62 15.66
CA ALA A 169 10.56 -5.00 14.31
C ALA A 169 10.92 -3.79 13.42
N TYR A 170 10.40 -2.61 13.74
CA TYR A 170 10.69 -1.36 13.02
C TYR A 170 11.84 -0.54 13.62
N LEU A 171 12.49 -1.03 14.69
CA LEU A 171 13.61 -0.34 15.32
C LEU A 171 14.95 -0.80 14.73
N PRO A 172 15.91 0.13 14.45
CA PRO A 172 17.17 -0.20 13.74
C PRO A 172 18.06 -1.26 14.39
N ARG A 173 17.80 -1.62 15.66
CA ARG A 173 18.67 -2.53 16.43
C ARG A 173 18.10 -3.94 16.63
N SER A 174 16.86 -4.19 16.29
CA SER A 174 16.26 -5.49 16.56
C SER A 174 15.91 -6.30 15.32
N GLY A 175 15.60 -5.73 14.19
CA GLY A 175 15.40 -6.39 12.87
C GLY A 175 14.84 -7.82 12.86
N GLU A 176 14.66 -8.42 14.03
CA GLU A 176 14.24 -9.80 14.20
C GLU A 176 12.72 -9.85 14.33
N ILE A 177 12.11 -10.49 13.38
CA ILE A 177 10.71 -10.92 13.49
C ILE A 177 10.69 -12.00 14.60
N PRO A 178 9.85 -11.87 15.64
CA PRO A 178 9.77 -12.88 16.68
C PRO A 178 9.55 -14.27 16.09
N GLU A 179 10.40 -15.22 16.49
CA GLU A 179 10.29 -16.61 16.06
C GLU A 179 8.94 -17.16 16.54
N GLY A 180 8.11 -17.61 15.62
CA GLY A 180 6.78 -18.12 15.94
C GLY A 180 5.62 -17.20 15.58
N LEU A 181 5.86 -15.90 15.33
CA LEU A 181 4.77 -14.97 14.98
C LEU A 181 3.97 -15.46 13.75
N LEU A 182 4.65 -15.99 12.74
CA LEU A 182 4.00 -16.60 11.57
C LEU A 182 3.22 -17.87 11.94
N LYS A 183 3.71 -18.67 12.90
CA LYS A 183 3.02 -19.88 13.34
C LYS A 183 1.76 -19.58 14.12
N GLU A 184 1.78 -18.55 14.97
CA GLU A 184 0.59 -18.13 15.73
C GLU A 184 -0.50 -17.55 14.82
N THR A 185 -0.09 -16.89 13.73
CA THR A 185 -1.04 -16.29 12.78
C THR A 185 -1.57 -17.29 11.74
N MET A 186 -0.80 -18.34 11.44
CA MET A 186 -1.10 -19.34 10.41
C MET A 186 -1.63 -20.67 10.94
N GLY A 187 -1.71 -20.82 12.28
CA GLY A 187 -2.14 -22.05 12.99
C GLY A 187 -3.63 -22.34 12.96
#